data_397616209ef3e324978745b115966b98
#
_entry.id   397616209ef3e324978745b115966b98
#
_cell.length_a   1.000
_cell.length_b   1.000
_cell.length_c   1.000
_cell.angle_alpha   90.00
_cell.angle_beta   90.00
_cell.angle_gamma   90.00
#
_symmetry.space_group_name_H-M   'P 1'
#
loop_
_entity.id
_entity.type
_entity.pdbx_description
1 polymer ?
#
loop_
_entity_poly.entity_id
_entity_poly.type
_entity_poly.pdbx_seq_one_letter_code
_entity_poly.pdbx_strand_id
1 'polypeptide(L)'
;PEGMKNTMEYRALEGFVFAVTPFNFTSIAANLPSAPALMGNVSLWKPASSSVYSGYFLMKLFKEAGLPDGVINFIPGSGKQIGEQVLLNKNLAGIHFTGSTKVFQKMWKTVGDNIDNYKSYPRIVGETGGKDFILAHKSSNRKALTASMIRGAFEYQGQKCSAASRCYIPQLVWDDIKDDYISEVSTIKIGDINNFS
;
A
#
# COMPACT_ATOMS: atom_id res chain seq x y z
N PRO A 1 34.47 14.75 12.58
CA PRO A 1 35.80 15.08 13.06
C PRO A 1 36.72 13.89 12.90
N GLU A 2 38.02 14.16 12.74
CA GLU A 2 39.04 13.14 12.63
C GLU A 2 39.03 12.24 13.88
N GLY A 3 39.05 10.91 13.71
CA GLY A 3 38.98 9.95 14.82
C GLY A 3 37.56 9.55 15.26
N MET A 4 36.50 10.13 14.70
CA MET A 4 35.12 9.73 14.98
C MET A 4 34.55 8.83 13.86
N LYS A 5 33.94 7.70 14.25
CA LYS A 5 33.25 6.79 13.35
C LYS A 5 31.80 6.62 13.83
N ASN A 6 30.86 6.97 12.98
CA ASN A 6 29.45 6.70 13.23
C ASN A 6 29.04 5.41 12.50
N THR A 7 28.49 4.48 13.23
CA THR A 7 27.96 3.21 12.68
C THR A 7 26.51 3.03 13.12
N MET A 8 25.75 2.33 12.32
CA MET A 8 24.39 1.92 12.66
C MET A 8 24.32 0.40 12.61
N GLU A 9 23.80 -0.18 13.68
CA GLU A 9 23.51 -1.60 13.77
C GLU A 9 22.00 -1.80 13.86
N TYR A 10 21.48 -2.66 12.99
CA TYR A 10 20.05 -2.96 12.97
C TYR A 10 19.77 -4.17 13.86
N ARG A 11 18.77 -4.03 14.70
CA ARG A 11 18.28 -5.10 15.57
C ARG A 11 16.80 -5.38 15.25
N ALA A 12 16.45 -6.67 15.20
CA ALA A 12 15.06 -7.09 15.09
C ALA A 12 14.24 -6.61 16.30
N LEU A 13 12.95 -6.37 16.09
CA LEU A 13 11.99 -6.07 17.16
C LEU A 13 11.72 -7.32 18.00
N GLU A 14 11.37 -7.14 19.26
CA GLU A 14 10.97 -8.24 20.15
C GLU A 14 9.47 -8.53 19.99
N GLY A 15 9.14 -9.56 19.22
CA GLY A 15 7.78 -9.93 18.89
C GLY A 15 7.59 -10.14 17.39
N PHE A 16 6.39 -9.91 16.90
CA PHE A 16 6.07 -10.06 15.48
C PHE A 16 5.54 -8.76 14.87
N VAL A 17 5.69 -8.65 13.56
CA VAL A 17 5.12 -7.55 12.77
C VAL A 17 3.85 -8.03 12.08
N PHE A 18 2.75 -7.30 12.25
CA PHE A 18 1.50 -7.55 11.56
C PHE A 18 1.50 -6.81 10.21
N ALA A 19 1.68 -7.53 9.13
CA ALA A 19 1.65 -7.01 7.76
C ALA A 19 0.24 -7.16 7.18
N VAL A 20 -0.42 -6.05 6.89
CA VAL A 20 -1.76 -6.02 6.27
C VAL A 20 -1.65 -5.37 4.90
N THR A 21 -1.95 -6.14 3.86
CA THR A 21 -1.67 -5.74 2.48
C THR A 21 -2.91 -5.44 1.68
N PRO A 22 -2.82 -4.49 0.71
CA PRO A 22 -3.93 -4.09 -0.13
C PRO A 22 -4.17 -5.09 -1.26
N PHE A 23 -5.23 -4.87 -2.03
CA PHE A 23 -5.60 -5.73 -3.16
C PHE A 23 -4.99 -5.29 -4.50
N ASN A 24 -4.61 -4.01 -4.62
CA ASN A 24 -4.34 -3.39 -5.91
C ASN A 24 -2.95 -3.70 -6.50
N PHE A 25 -1.94 -3.97 -5.66
CA PHE A 25 -0.59 -4.28 -6.14
C PHE A 25 -0.01 -5.51 -5.46
N THR A 26 0.26 -6.55 -6.26
CA THR A 26 0.93 -7.78 -5.81
C THR A 26 2.34 -7.50 -5.28
N SER A 27 3.06 -6.52 -5.85
CA SER A 27 4.37 -6.10 -5.36
C SER A 27 4.32 -5.50 -3.95
N ILE A 28 3.31 -4.68 -3.64
CA ILE A 28 3.09 -4.15 -2.29
C ILE A 28 2.72 -5.29 -1.34
N ALA A 29 1.88 -6.22 -1.79
CA ALA A 29 1.50 -7.39 -1.01
C ALA A 29 2.71 -8.28 -0.67
N ALA A 30 3.72 -8.38 -1.55
CA ALA A 30 4.98 -9.05 -1.27
C ALA A 30 5.88 -8.23 -0.33
N ASN A 31 5.97 -6.92 -0.55
CA ASN A 31 6.90 -6.03 0.17
C ASN A 31 6.55 -5.90 1.66
N LEU A 32 5.28 -5.72 2.01
CA LEU A 32 4.92 -5.44 3.40
C LEU A 32 5.32 -6.55 4.40
N PRO A 33 5.13 -7.84 4.11
CA PRO A 33 5.62 -8.89 4.99
C PRO A 33 7.13 -9.16 4.85
N SER A 34 7.71 -8.97 3.66
CA SER A 34 9.12 -9.29 3.43
C SER A 34 10.08 -8.23 3.96
N ALA A 35 9.73 -6.94 3.92
CA ALA A 35 10.59 -5.89 4.43
C ALA A 35 10.96 -6.09 5.93
N PRO A 36 10.01 -6.31 6.86
CA PRO A 36 10.37 -6.63 8.23
C PRO A 36 11.08 -7.97 8.37
N ALA A 37 10.77 -8.97 7.54
CA ALA A 37 11.45 -10.27 7.55
C ALA A 37 12.94 -10.14 7.18
N LEU A 38 13.27 -9.35 6.17
CA LEU A 38 14.66 -9.05 5.78
C LEU A 38 15.44 -8.34 6.89
N MET A 39 14.74 -7.63 7.77
CA MET A 39 15.31 -6.97 8.95
C MET A 39 15.31 -7.88 10.20
N GLY A 40 15.14 -9.19 10.02
CA GLY A 40 15.23 -10.19 11.09
C GLY A 40 13.96 -10.37 11.93
N ASN A 41 12.81 -9.83 11.47
CA ASN A 41 11.55 -9.97 12.19
C ASN A 41 10.71 -11.14 11.68
N VAL A 42 9.83 -11.65 12.53
CA VAL A 42 8.74 -12.53 12.11
C VAL A 42 7.55 -11.69 11.65
N SER A 43 6.99 -12.05 10.51
CA SER A 43 5.81 -11.37 9.96
C SER A 43 4.58 -12.27 9.99
N LEU A 44 3.48 -11.70 10.47
CA LEU A 44 2.14 -12.25 10.35
C LEU A 44 1.43 -11.51 9.21
N TRP A 45 1.21 -12.17 8.09
CA TRP A 45 0.70 -11.53 6.87
C TRP A 45 -0.76 -11.83 6.62
N LYS A 46 -1.57 -10.79 6.68
CA LYS A 46 -2.99 -10.81 6.33
C LYS A 46 -3.20 -10.12 4.97
N PRO A 47 -3.47 -10.86 3.89
CA PRO A 47 -3.78 -10.28 2.58
C PRO A 47 -5.18 -9.65 2.56
N ALA A 48 -5.44 -8.77 1.60
CA ALA A 48 -6.81 -8.37 1.29
C ALA A 48 -7.63 -9.60 0.85
N SER A 49 -8.90 -9.65 1.24
CA SER A 49 -9.74 -10.83 0.97
C SER A 49 -9.94 -11.09 -0.53
N SER A 50 -9.92 -10.04 -1.36
CA SER A 50 -10.03 -10.14 -2.83
C SER A 50 -8.72 -10.55 -3.52
N SER A 51 -7.59 -10.59 -2.81
CA SER A 51 -6.27 -10.94 -3.38
C SER A 51 -5.58 -12.11 -2.64
N VAL A 52 -6.35 -12.94 -1.96
CA VAL A 52 -5.82 -14.12 -1.25
C VAL A 52 -5.08 -15.06 -2.20
N TYR A 53 -5.61 -15.25 -3.41
CA TYR A 53 -5.04 -16.17 -4.38
C TYR A 53 -3.63 -15.74 -4.85
N SER A 54 -3.47 -14.49 -5.21
CA SER A 54 -2.14 -13.94 -5.57
C SER A 54 -1.17 -13.98 -4.38
N GLY A 55 -1.65 -13.69 -3.17
CA GLY A 55 -0.86 -13.80 -1.95
C GLY A 55 -0.38 -15.23 -1.68
N TYR A 56 -1.22 -16.23 -1.94
CA TYR A 56 -0.84 -17.63 -1.83
C TYR A 56 0.31 -18.00 -2.78
N PHE A 57 0.26 -17.55 -4.03
CA PHE A 57 1.36 -17.79 -4.97
C PHE A 57 2.65 -17.07 -4.58
N LEU A 58 2.56 -15.87 -4.01
CA LEU A 58 3.74 -15.19 -3.45
C LEU A 58 4.36 -16.01 -2.30
N MET A 59 3.55 -16.60 -1.41
CA MET A 59 4.08 -17.47 -0.36
C MET A 59 4.75 -18.72 -0.92
N LYS A 60 4.21 -19.32 -1.99
CA LYS A 60 4.89 -20.40 -2.69
C LYS A 60 6.23 -19.96 -3.25
N LEU A 61 6.25 -18.82 -3.93
CA LEU A 61 7.49 -18.23 -4.47
C LEU A 61 8.53 -18.00 -3.38
N PHE A 62 8.15 -17.44 -2.24
CA PHE A 62 9.05 -17.24 -1.10
C PHE A 62 9.61 -18.56 -0.57
N LYS A 63 8.79 -19.59 -0.46
CA LYS A 63 9.26 -20.94 -0.03
C LYS A 63 10.22 -21.55 -1.05
N GLU A 64 9.92 -21.48 -2.34
CA GLU A 64 10.81 -21.95 -3.41
C GLU A 64 12.13 -21.17 -3.44
N ALA A 65 12.12 -19.89 -3.10
CA ALA A 65 13.32 -19.06 -2.93
C ALA A 65 14.11 -19.34 -1.65
N GLY A 66 13.65 -20.23 -0.79
CA GLY A 66 14.35 -20.66 0.43
C GLY A 66 13.94 -19.93 1.71
N LEU A 67 12.79 -19.24 1.72
CA LEU A 67 12.28 -18.62 2.95
C LEU A 67 12.01 -19.71 4.00
N PRO A 68 12.64 -19.65 5.19
CA PRO A 68 12.40 -20.60 6.26
C PRO A 68 10.95 -20.56 6.78
N ASP A 69 10.45 -21.69 7.20
CA ASP A 69 9.13 -21.77 7.82
C ASP A 69 9.05 -20.92 9.09
N GLY A 70 7.91 -20.25 9.28
CA GLY A 70 7.66 -19.43 10.45
C GLY A 70 8.16 -17.97 10.34
N VAL A 71 8.98 -17.63 9.36
CA VAL A 71 9.45 -16.23 9.16
C VAL A 71 8.32 -15.35 8.65
N ILE A 72 7.61 -15.78 7.61
CA ILE A 72 6.39 -15.12 7.13
C ILE A 72 5.23 -16.11 7.26
N ASN A 73 4.22 -15.74 8.03
CA ASN A 73 3.05 -16.55 8.32
C ASN A 73 1.83 -15.96 7.61
N PHE A 74 1.36 -16.63 6.57
CA PHE A 74 0.25 -16.19 5.74
C PHE A 74 -1.10 -16.58 6.36
N ILE A 75 -1.94 -15.61 6.72
CA ILE A 75 -3.23 -15.83 7.37
C ILE A 75 -4.35 -15.15 6.56
N PRO A 76 -4.97 -15.87 5.62
CA PRO A 76 -6.17 -15.38 4.94
C PRO A 76 -7.37 -15.43 5.88
N GLY A 77 -8.28 -14.46 5.75
CA GLY A 77 -9.52 -14.45 6.53
C GLY A 77 -10.07 -13.07 6.81
N SER A 78 -11.08 -13.03 7.68
CA SER A 78 -11.76 -11.79 8.06
C SER A 78 -10.80 -10.80 8.75
N GLY A 79 -10.69 -9.59 8.18
CA GLY A 79 -9.87 -8.53 8.76
C GLY A 79 -10.32 -8.11 10.16
N LYS A 80 -11.62 -8.24 10.47
CA LYS A 80 -12.15 -7.96 11.79
C LYS A 80 -11.70 -9.03 12.80
N GLN A 81 -11.96 -10.29 12.51
CA GLN A 81 -11.64 -11.40 13.43
C GLN A 81 -10.13 -11.52 13.69
N ILE A 82 -9.32 -11.49 12.64
CA ILE A 82 -7.87 -11.57 12.76
C ILE A 82 -7.33 -10.32 13.46
N GLY A 83 -7.79 -9.13 13.07
CA GLY A 83 -7.34 -7.87 13.65
C GLY A 83 -7.62 -7.79 15.15
N GLU A 84 -8.80 -8.19 15.59
CA GLU A 84 -9.17 -8.20 17.02
C GLU A 84 -8.23 -9.09 17.86
N GLN A 85 -7.81 -10.23 17.35
CA GLN A 85 -6.89 -11.13 18.06
C GLN A 85 -5.44 -10.61 18.03
N VAL A 86 -4.99 -10.17 16.85
CA VAL A 86 -3.60 -9.78 16.62
C VAL A 86 -3.26 -8.47 17.31
N LEU A 87 -4.14 -7.47 17.21
CA LEU A 87 -3.90 -6.15 17.77
C LEU A 87 -3.89 -6.13 19.31
N LEU A 88 -4.52 -7.09 19.96
CA LEU A 88 -4.52 -7.21 21.42
C LEU A 88 -3.40 -8.13 21.95
N ASN A 89 -2.61 -8.74 21.06
CA ASN A 89 -1.56 -9.66 21.47
C ASN A 89 -0.37 -8.91 22.07
N LYS A 90 0.04 -9.29 23.27
CA LYS A 90 1.17 -8.66 23.99
C LYS A 90 2.51 -8.71 23.26
N ASN A 91 2.68 -9.63 22.30
CA ASN A 91 3.90 -9.76 21.49
C ASN A 91 3.82 -9.00 20.16
N LEU A 92 2.78 -8.19 19.92
CA LEU A 92 2.74 -7.32 18.75
C LEU A 92 3.86 -6.28 18.87
N ALA A 93 4.84 -6.34 17.99
CA ALA A 93 5.98 -5.42 17.98
C ALA A 93 5.90 -4.37 16.88
N GLY A 94 5.08 -4.60 15.85
CA GLY A 94 4.89 -3.64 14.77
C GLY A 94 3.69 -3.93 13.89
N ILE A 95 3.25 -2.89 13.17
CA ILE A 95 2.22 -2.96 12.14
C ILE A 95 2.81 -2.35 10.87
N HIS A 96 2.74 -3.09 9.77
CA HIS A 96 3.06 -2.61 8.44
C HIS A 96 1.80 -2.71 7.59
N PHE A 97 1.18 -1.57 7.32
CA PHE A 97 -0.17 -1.49 6.77
C PHE A 97 -0.22 -0.69 5.48
N THR A 98 -0.92 -1.22 4.47
CA THR A 98 -1.41 -0.42 3.34
C THR A 98 -2.87 -0.77 3.10
N GLY A 99 -3.74 0.24 3.10
CA GLY A 99 -5.17 0.05 2.91
C GLY A 99 -6.00 1.29 3.21
N SER A 100 -7.23 1.12 3.68
CA SER A 100 -8.13 2.25 3.91
C SER A 100 -7.76 3.05 5.17
N THR A 101 -7.88 4.36 5.09
CA THR A 101 -7.62 5.29 6.21
C THR A 101 -8.43 4.93 7.46
N LYS A 102 -9.71 4.57 7.31
CA LYS A 102 -10.57 4.19 8.44
C LYS A 102 -10.07 2.95 9.19
N VAL A 103 -9.58 1.96 8.46
CA VAL A 103 -9.00 0.75 9.07
C VAL A 103 -7.71 1.10 9.81
N PHE A 104 -6.84 1.90 9.21
CA PHE A 104 -5.60 2.33 9.84
C PHE A 104 -5.84 3.15 11.12
N GLN A 105 -6.76 4.09 11.09
CA GLN A 105 -7.17 4.86 12.27
C GLN A 105 -7.69 3.95 13.40
N LYS A 106 -8.50 2.93 13.04
CA LYS A 106 -8.98 1.95 14.02
C LYS A 106 -7.83 1.13 14.63
N MET A 107 -6.87 0.69 13.80
CA MET A 107 -5.69 -0.02 14.29
C MET A 107 -4.88 0.84 15.25
N TRP A 108 -4.61 2.08 14.87
CA TRP A 108 -3.88 3.03 15.71
C TRP A 108 -4.57 3.26 17.06
N LYS A 109 -5.90 3.52 17.01
CA LYS A 109 -6.68 3.66 18.22
C LYS A 109 -6.61 2.41 19.10
N THR A 110 -6.79 1.22 18.52
CA THR A 110 -6.73 -0.04 19.27
C THR A 110 -5.37 -0.23 19.93
N VAL A 111 -4.27 0.10 19.25
CA VAL A 111 -2.92 0.04 19.83
C VAL A 111 -2.79 1.05 20.98
N GLY A 112 -3.26 2.27 20.80
CA GLY A 112 -3.23 3.30 21.85
C GLY A 112 -4.04 2.91 23.09
N ASP A 113 -5.24 2.39 22.90
CA ASP A 113 -6.12 1.94 23.99
C ASP A 113 -5.55 0.71 24.75
N ASN A 114 -4.62 -0.04 24.11
CA ASN A 114 -4.04 -1.27 24.67
C ASN A 114 -2.54 -1.11 25.03
N ILE A 115 -2.03 0.11 25.11
CA ILE A 115 -0.60 0.40 25.17
C ILE A 115 0.11 -0.24 26.36
N ASP A 116 -0.55 -0.36 27.49
CA ASP A 116 0.00 -0.89 28.73
C ASP A 116 0.19 -2.43 28.73
N ASN A 117 -0.42 -3.12 27.76
CA ASN A 117 -0.39 -4.59 27.67
C ASN A 117 0.71 -5.15 26.76
N TYR A 118 1.36 -4.31 25.95
CA TYR A 118 2.42 -4.77 25.07
C TYR A 118 3.76 -4.92 25.80
N LYS A 119 4.56 -5.89 25.38
CA LYS A 119 5.93 -6.06 25.89
C LYS A 119 6.85 -4.90 25.49
N SER A 120 6.59 -4.30 24.33
CA SER A 120 7.25 -3.09 23.83
C SER A 120 6.24 -2.29 23.03
N TYR A 121 6.45 -0.98 22.89
CA TYR A 121 5.55 -0.13 22.10
C TYR A 121 5.58 -0.52 20.62
N PRO A 122 4.44 -0.97 20.03
CA PRO A 122 4.42 -1.38 18.64
C PRO A 122 4.80 -0.24 17.69
N ARG A 123 5.65 -0.52 16.72
CA ARG A 123 5.96 0.42 15.63
C ARG A 123 4.83 0.40 14.63
N ILE A 124 4.29 1.56 14.28
CA ILE A 124 3.16 1.65 13.35
C ILE A 124 3.62 2.38 12.10
N VAL A 125 3.64 1.65 10.99
CA VAL A 125 3.94 2.18 9.66
C VAL A 125 2.73 1.92 8.77
N GLY A 126 2.16 2.97 8.19
CA GLY A 126 0.97 2.83 7.36
C GLY A 126 0.94 3.79 6.20
N GLU A 127 0.49 3.27 5.07
CA GLU A 127 0.11 4.01 3.89
C GLU A 127 -1.38 3.86 3.66
N THR A 128 -2.08 4.95 3.42
CA THR A 128 -3.53 4.96 3.24
C THR A 128 -3.91 5.57 1.89
N GLY A 129 -5.20 5.74 1.63
CA GLY A 129 -5.71 6.33 0.39
C GLY A 129 -5.20 7.75 0.18
N GLY A 130 -4.74 8.03 -1.05
CA GLY A 130 -4.27 9.34 -1.46
C GLY A 130 -5.38 10.30 -1.89
N LYS A 131 -5.03 11.57 -2.03
CA LYS A 131 -5.81 12.67 -2.59
C LYS A 131 -4.96 13.45 -3.58
N ASP A 132 -4.30 12.72 -4.47
CA ASP A 132 -3.33 13.25 -5.40
C ASP A 132 -3.99 14.14 -6.45
N PHE A 133 -3.25 15.13 -6.93
CA PHE A 133 -3.79 16.10 -7.86
C PHE A 133 -2.76 16.49 -8.91
N ILE A 134 -3.26 17.05 -10.01
CA ILE A 134 -2.45 17.70 -11.03
C ILE A 134 -2.67 19.20 -10.93
N LEU A 135 -1.58 19.97 -10.80
CA LEU A 135 -1.58 21.42 -10.86
C LEU A 135 -0.92 21.87 -12.16
N ALA A 136 -1.70 22.43 -13.06
CA ALA A 136 -1.20 22.93 -14.34
C ALA A 136 -0.89 24.42 -14.28
N HIS A 137 0.25 24.82 -14.86
CA HIS A 137 0.59 26.21 -15.10
C HIS A 137 0.18 26.63 -16.53
N LYS A 138 -0.02 27.90 -16.78
CA LYS A 138 -0.39 28.46 -18.12
C LYS A 138 0.56 28.08 -19.25
N SER A 139 1.84 27.80 -18.94
CA SER A 139 2.87 27.35 -19.89
C SER A 139 2.93 25.85 -20.09
N SER A 140 2.02 25.07 -19.50
CA SER A 140 2.01 23.61 -19.62
C SER A 140 1.85 23.19 -21.09
N ASN A 141 2.57 22.14 -21.49
CA ASN A 141 2.36 21.52 -22.79
C ASN A 141 0.98 20.85 -22.81
N ARG A 142 0.13 21.23 -23.75
CA ARG A 142 -1.28 20.79 -23.83
C ARG A 142 -1.43 19.28 -23.99
N LYS A 143 -0.69 18.69 -24.93
CA LYS A 143 -0.74 17.24 -25.19
C LYS A 143 -0.23 16.44 -23.98
N ALA A 144 0.88 16.86 -23.40
CA ALA A 144 1.42 16.17 -22.20
C ALA A 144 0.46 16.29 -21.01
N LEU A 145 -0.22 17.44 -20.83
CA LEU A 145 -1.21 17.64 -19.78
C LEU A 145 -2.41 16.71 -19.98
N THR A 146 -3.00 16.67 -21.18
CA THR A 146 -4.12 15.77 -21.52
C THR A 146 -3.76 14.31 -21.23
N ALA A 147 -2.63 13.83 -21.74
CA ALA A 147 -2.17 12.47 -21.50
C ALA A 147 -1.93 12.17 -20.00
N SER A 148 -1.35 13.12 -19.26
CA SER A 148 -1.11 12.99 -17.82
C SER A 148 -2.40 12.93 -17.02
N MET A 149 -3.42 13.70 -17.40
CA MET A 149 -4.74 13.69 -16.75
C MET A 149 -5.43 12.34 -16.94
N ILE A 150 -5.41 11.80 -18.16
CA ILE A 150 -6.05 10.53 -18.49
C ILE A 150 -5.32 9.38 -17.80
N ARG A 151 -4.02 9.28 -17.96
CA ARG A 151 -3.22 8.22 -17.32
C ARG A 151 -3.24 8.32 -15.81
N GLY A 152 -3.09 9.51 -15.25
CA GLY A 152 -3.09 9.74 -13.82
C GLY A 152 -4.40 9.35 -13.14
N ALA A 153 -5.55 9.56 -13.82
CA ALA A 153 -6.86 9.26 -13.25
C ALA A 153 -7.34 7.83 -13.53
N PHE A 154 -7.09 7.28 -14.73
CA PHE A 154 -7.77 6.07 -15.20
C PHE A 154 -6.86 4.85 -15.37
N GLU A 155 -5.54 5.01 -15.37
CA GLU A 155 -4.63 3.88 -15.44
C GLU A 155 -4.91 2.90 -14.30
N TYR A 156 -4.99 1.61 -14.62
CA TYR A 156 -5.36 0.56 -13.67
C TYR A 156 -6.72 0.81 -12.99
N GLN A 157 -7.70 1.32 -13.72
CA GLN A 157 -9.05 1.71 -13.27
C GLN A 157 -9.01 2.72 -12.09
N GLY A 158 -7.96 3.52 -11.96
CA GLY A 158 -7.78 4.43 -10.84
C GLY A 158 -7.56 3.76 -9.48
N GLN A 159 -7.27 2.44 -9.47
CA GLN A 159 -7.06 1.68 -8.23
C GLN A 159 -5.65 1.86 -7.66
N LYS A 160 -5.23 3.11 -7.52
CA LYS A 160 -3.92 3.51 -6.98
C LYS A 160 -4.11 4.50 -5.85
N CYS A 161 -3.29 4.40 -4.81
CA CYS A 161 -3.22 5.45 -3.77
C CYS A 161 -2.79 6.81 -4.35
N SER A 162 -2.03 6.79 -5.47
CA SER A 162 -1.51 7.94 -6.19
C SER A 162 -2.34 8.35 -7.44
N ALA A 163 -3.53 7.80 -7.65
CA ALA A 163 -4.38 8.20 -8.77
C ALA A 163 -4.82 9.67 -8.63
N ALA A 164 -4.70 10.43 -9.72
CA ALA A 164 -5.11 11.82 -9.75
C ALA A 164 -6.63 11.95 -9.59
N SER A 165 -7.06 12.42 -8.42
CA SER A 165 -8.48 12.61 -8.10
C SER A 165 -8.97 14.03 -8.35
N ARG A 166 -8.07 14.94 -8.71
CA ARG A 166 -8.38 16.36 -8.96
C ARG A 166 -7.35 17.00 -9.89
N CYS A 167 -7.82 17.92 -10.75
CA CYS A 167 -6.95 18.74 -11.58
C CYS A 167 -7.27 20.21 -11.34
N TYR A 168 -6.24 21.02 -11.11
CA TYR A 168 -6.29 22.48 -11.04
C TYR A 168 -5.68 23.03 -12.31
N ILE A 169 -6.53 23.61 -13.17
CA ILE A 169 -6.15 24.02 -14.52
C ILE A 169 -6.61 25.46 -14.74
N PRO A 170 -5.72 26.36 -15.22
CA PRO A 170 -6.15 27.69 -15.63
C PRO A 170 -7.22 27.64 -16.73
N GLN A 171 -8.22 28.50 -16.69
CA GLN A 171 -9.33 28.52 -17.64
C GLN A 171 -8.87 28.47 -19.10
N LEU A 172 -7.91 29.34 -19.48
CA LEU A 172 -7.36 29.37 -20.84
C LEU A 172 -6.76 28.02 -21.27
N VAL A 173 -6.10 27.32 -20.35
CA VAL A 173 -5.52 25.99 -20.65
C VAL A 173 -6.62 24.96 -20.82
N TRP A 174 -7.66 25.03 -19.99
CA TRP A 174 -8.79 24.12 -20.07
C TRP A 174 -9.57 24.30 -21.37
N ASP A 175 -9.82 25.54 -21.77
CA ASP A 175 -10.52 25.87 -23.03
C ASP A 175 -9.76 25.32 -24.25
N ASP A 176 -8.42 25.30 -24.19
CA ASP A 176 -7.57 24.77 -25.27
C ASP A 176 -7.59 23.22 -25.36
N ILE A 177 -7.78 22.49 -24.24
CA ILE A 177 -7.61 21.03 -24.19
C ILE A 177 -8.91 20.26 -23.97
N LYS A 178 -9.99 20.90 -23.63
CA LYS A 178 -11.24 20.27 -23.19
C LYS A 178 -11.78 19.27 -24.20
N ASP A 179 -11.84 19.67 -25.47
CA ASP A 179 -12.44 18.82 -26.51
C ASP A 179 -11.55 17.62 -26.83
N ASP A 180 -10.24 17.80 -26.88
CA ASP A 180 -9.26 16.73 -27.04
C ASP A 180 -9.33 15.76 -25.85
N TYR A 181 -9.41 16.27 -24.63
CA TYR A 181 -9.54 15.46 -23.41
C TYR A 181 -10.81 14.61 -23.43
N ILE A 182 -11.96 15.21 -23.76
CA ILE A 182 -13.24 14.49 -23.84
C ILE A 182 -13.18 13.42 -24.94
N SER A 183 -12.63 13.77 -26.11
CA SER A 183 -12.45 12.84 -27.22
C SER A 183 -11.62 11.62 -26.82
N GLU A 184 -10.46 11.85 -26.22
CA GLU A 184 -9.58 10.74 -25.78
C GLU A 184 -10.19 9.90 -24.67
N VAL A 185 -10.83 10.48 -23.65
CA VAL A 185 -11.55 9.74 -22.60
C VAL A 185 -12.63 8.88 -23.21
N SER A 186 -13.34 9.36 -24.23
CA SER A 186 -14.40 8.61 -24.90
C SER A 186 -13.89 7.37 -25.67
N THR A 187 -12.60 7.28 -25.94
CA THR A 187 -11.98 6.09 -26.56
C THR A 187 -11.68 4.96 -25.57
N ILE A 188 -11.76 5.24 -24.27
CA ILE A 188 -11.47 4.25 -23.24
C ILE A 188 -12.52 3.15 -23.28
N LYS A 189 -12.07 1.93 -23.56
CA LYS A 189 -12.95 0.75 -23.58
C LYS A 189 -13.14 0.21 -22.17
N ILE A 190 -14.39 -0.09 -21.84
CA ILE A 190 -14.77 -0.76 -20.61
C ILE A 190 -15.35 -2.13 -21.00
N GLY A 191 -14.86 -3.20 -20.43
CA GLY A 191 -15.27 -4.55 -20.78
C GLY A 191 -14.94 -5.59 -19.72
N ASP A 192 -15.18 -6.85 -20.06
CA ASP A 192 -14.86 -7.98 -19.19
C ASP A 192 -13.33 -8.14 -19.07
N ILE A 193 -12.88 -8.49 -17.86
CA ILE A 193 -11.46 -8.72 -17.56
C ILE A 193 -10.83 -9.89 -18.33
N ASN A 194 -11.63 -10.80 -18.87
CA ASN A 194 -11.19 -11.90 -19.73
C ASN A 194 -10.95 -11.47 -21.18
N ASN A 195 -11.31 -10.27 -21.54
CA ASN A 195 -11.09 -9.71 -22.87
C ASN A 195 -9.90 -8.75 -22.85
N PHE A 196 -8.78 -9.18 -23.45
CA PHE A 196 -7.53 -8.42 -23.51
C PHE A 196 -7.41 -7.50 -24.75
N SER A 197 -8.49 -7.28 -25.49
CA SER A 197 -8.52 -6.45 -26.71
C SER A 197 -8.76 -4.97 -26.44
#